data_087450e5bb720c4c8cf586ef82c26055
#
_entry.id   087450e5bb720c4c8cf586ef82c26055
#
_cell.length_a   1.000
_cell.length_b   1.000
_cell.length_c   1.000
_cell.angle_alpha   90.00
_cell.angle_beta   90.00
_cell.angle_gamma   90.00
#
_symmetry.space_group_name_H-M   'P 1'
#
loop_
_entity.id
_entity.type
_entity.pdbx_description
1 polymer ?
#
loop_
_entity_poly.entity_id
_entity_poly.type
_entity_poly.pdbx_seq_one_letter_code
_entity_poly.pdbx_strand_id
1 'polypeptide(L)'
;GVRLMVAYRCQYEPYNRAAIALVRSGELGRLRFIEATNVQANGPGPQWRYSKALAGGGAMPDIGLYCLNATRYITGEEPVEISARLYSPPGDERWKEVEESVAFGLRFPSGVMANCLASYGAFNDKTLRLHFEGGSVEMPDAFSYVGQRMIVSRKSGNIVGQEERKIRHRNQFALEIDHFSERVLADETPHTPGEEGLRDMRLMETVYRAAAENRPQAVEPAQGATRGPDPREE
;
A
#
# COMPACT_ATOMS: atom_id res chain seq x y z
N GLY A 1 14.60 -25.16 10.31
CA GLY A 1 14.48 -23.87 9.63
C GLY A 1 13.99 -22.79 10.57
N VAL A 2 13.96 -21.55 10.14
CA VAL A 2 13.40 -20.41 10.87
C VAL A 2 12.23 -19.83 10.09
N ARG A 3 11.29 -19.21 10.78
CA ARG A 3 10.20 -18.45 10.16
C ARG A 3 10.68 -17.05 9.82
N LEU A 4 10.28 -16.53 8.67
CA LEU A 4 10.55 -15.16 8.22
C LEU A 4 9.22 -14.45 8.02
N MET A 5 9.10 -13.24 8.57
CA MET A 5 7.98 -12.33 8.33
C MET A 5 8.51 -10.95 7.93
N VAL A 6 7.84 -10.33 6.97
CA VAL A 6 8.09 -8.93 6.61
C VAL A 6 7.15 -8.05 7.42
N ALA A 7 7.70 -7.00 8.03
CA ALA A 7 6.97 -6.12 8.94
C ALA A 7 6.08 -5.11 8.19
N TYR A 8 4.98 -5.60 7.64
CA TYR A 8 3.97 -4.80 6.94
C TYR A 8 2.82 -4.39 7.88
N ARG A 9 3.16 -3.56 8.87
CA ARG A 9 2.27 -3.10 9.95
C ARG A 9 0.88 -2.66 9.52
N CYS A 10 0.73 -2.05 8.33
CA CYS A 10 -0.57 -1.60 7.82
C CYS A 10 -1.54 -2.77 7.55
N GLN A 11 -1.05 -3.97 7.29
CA GLN A 11 -1.89 -5.15 7.12
C GLN A 11 -2.49 -5.67 8.45
N TYR A 12 -1.99 -5.18 9.59
CA TYR A 12 -2.47 -5.50 10.94
C TYR A 12 -3.24 -4.34 11.59
N GLU A 13 -3.19 -3.15 11.00
CA GLU A 13 -3.81 -1.95 11.51
C GLU A 13 -5.34 -2.02 11.39
N PRO A 14 -6.11 -1.73 12.48
CA PRO A 14 -7.56 -1.99 12.52
C PRO A 14 -8.39 -1.31 11.43
N TYR A 15 -8.09 -0.07 11.02
CA TYR A 15 -8.82 0.61 9.95
C TYR A 15 -8.53 0.00 8.58
N ASN A 16 -7.29 -0.38 8.32
CA ASN A 16 -6.93 -1.10 7.09
C ASN A 16 -7.60 -2.49 7.05
N ARG A 17 -7.66 -3.20 8.19
CA ARG A 17 -8.40 -4.46 8.32
C ARG A 17 -9.90 -4.28 8.05
N ALA A 18 -10.49 -3.21 8.58
CA ALA A 18 -11.90 -2.89 8.31
C ALA A 18 -12.15 -2.56 6.83
N ALA A 19 -11.22 -1.89 6.15
CA ALA A 19 -11.31 -1.65 4.72
C ALA A 19 -11.27 -2.95 3.90
N ILE A 20 -10.39 -3.89 4.26
CA ILE A 20 -10.35 -5.24 3.66
C ILE A 20 -11.69 -5.96 3.86
N ALA A 21 -12.21 -5.95 5.09
CA ALA A 21 -13.50 -6.59 5.42
C ALA A 21 -14.67 -5.97 4.62
N LEU A 22 -14.67 -4.64 4.46
CA LEU A 22 -15.69 -3.93 3.68
C LEU A 22 -15.65 -4.34 2.19
N VAL A 23 -14.47 -4.45 1.60
CA VAL A 23 -14.32 -4.92 0.21
C VAL A 23 -14.83 -6.35 0.08
N ARG A 24 -14.45 -7.23 1.01
CA ARG A 24 -14.87 -8.66 1.00
C ARG A 24 -16.38 -8.85 1.22
N SER A 25 -17.00 -8.00 2.04
CA SER A 25 -18.44 -8.09 2.30
C SER A 25 -19.33 -7.73 1.12
N GLY A 26 -18.81 -6.96 0.16
CA GLY A 26 -19.58 -6.41 -0.95
C GLY A 26 -20.65 -5.38 -0.53
N GLU A 27 -20.60 -4.87 0.69
CA GLU A 27 -21.57 -3.94 1.27
C GLU A 27 -21.83 -2.68 0.42
N LEU A 28 -20.77 -2.20 -0.28
CA LEU A 28 -20.84 -1.05 -1.18
C LEU A 28 -20.88 -1.44 -2.68
N GLY A 29 -21.13 -2.70 -2.99
CA GLY A 29 -21.00 -3.23 -4.35
C GLY A 29 -19.53 -3.52 -4.69
N ARG A 30 -19.25 -3.71 -5.98
CA ARG A 30 -17.87 -4.04 -6.42
C ARG A 30 -16.94 -2.84 -6.27
N LEU A 31 -15.73 -3.08 -5.79
CA LEU A 31 -14.62 -2.13 -5.86
C LEU A 31 -14.26 -1.87 -7.32
N ARG A 32 -14.11 -0.60 -7.71
CA ARG A 32 -13.82 -0.19 -9.09
C ARG A 32 -12.48 0.49 -9.21
N PHE A 33 -12.13 1.31 -8.22
CA PHE A 33 -10.94 2.14 -8.27
C PHE A 33 -10.32 2.36 -6.89
N ILE A 34 -8.98 2.48 -6.83
CA ILE A 34 -8.22 2.81 -5.63
C ILE A 34 -7.33 4.01 -5.91
N GLU A 35 -7.32 4.98 -5.01
CA GLU A 35 -6.34 6.05 -4.96
C GLU A 35 -5.55 5.93 -3.66
N ALA A 36 -4.21 5.91 -3.77
CA ALA A 36 -3.33 5.81 -2.63
C ALA A 36 -2.23 6.86 -2.72
N THR A 37 -2.13 7.70 -1.71
CA THR A 37 -1.13 8.77 -1.61
C THR A 37 -0.34 8.60 -0.34
N ASN A 38 0.99 8.59 -0.45
CA ASN A 38 1.88 8.62 0.69
C ASN A 38 3.02 9.60 0.40
N VAL A 39 2.87 10.82 0.86
CA VAL A 39 3.83 11.90 0.62
C VAL A 39 4.23 12.57 1.92
N GLN A 40 5.47 13.03 1.99
CA GLN A 40 6.02 13.78 3.11
C GLN A 40 7.22 14.59 2.64
N ALA A 41 7.38 15.80 3.16
CA ALA A 41 8.57 16.60 2.86
C ALA A 41 9.77 16.09 3.65
N ASN A 42 10.82 15.65 2.97
CA ASN A 42 12.09 15.35 3.60
C ASN A 42 12.98 16.60 3.62
N GLY A 43 13.50 16.90 4.82
CA GLY A 43 14.37 18.06 5.05
C GLY A 43 15.72 17.98 4.34
N PRO A 44 16.43 19.10 4.25
CA PRO A 44 17.80 19.13 3.75
C PRO A 44 18.74 18.40 4.70
N GLY A 45 19.88 17.99 4.16
CA GLY A 45 20.96 17.34 4.90
C GLY A 45 21.22 15.91 4.43
N PRO A 46 22.38 15.35 4.74
CA PRO A 46 22.78 14.03 4.31
C PRO A 46 21.90 12.97 4.98
N GLN A 47 21.24 12.14 4.18
CA GLN A 47 20.44 11.00 4.63
C GLN A 47 20.77 9.78 3.77
N TRP A 48 20.74 8.60 4.38
CA TRP A 48 20.93 7.34 3.66
C TRP A 48 19.93 7.14 2.52
N ARG A 49 18.71 7.73 2.65
CA ARG A 49 17.62 7.70 1.66
C ARG A 49 17.97 8.35 0.32
N TYR A 50 18.98 9.22 0.29
CA TYR A 50 19.44 9.88 -0.94
C TYR A 50 20.54 9.09 -1.68
N SER A 51 21.03 8.02 -1.09
CA SER A 51 22.02 7.15 -1.71
C SER A 51 21.36 5.88 -2.26
N LYS A 52 21.45 5.68 -3.57
CA LYS A 52 20.92 4.49 -4.23
C LYS A 52 21.53 3.20 -3.70
N ALA A 53 22.84 3.23 -3.37
CA ALA A 53 23.55 2.08 -2.83
C ALA A 53 23.03 1.64 -1.45
N LEU A 54 22.51 2.57 -0.64
CA LEU A 54 22.00 2.29 0.70
C LEU A 54 20.48 2.07 0.73
N ALA A 55 19.73 2.81 -0.09
CA ALA A 55 18.26 2.80 -0.08
C ALA A 55 17.64 1.95 -1.18
N GLY A 56 18.38 1.61 -2.23
CA GLY A 56 17.86 0.90 -3.41
C GLY A 56 17.08 1.78 -4.39
N GLY A 57 16.53 2.90 -3.93
CA GLY A 57 15.75 3.89 -4.68
C GLY A 57 15.36 5.06 -3.77
N GLY A 58 14.50 5.94 -4.27
CA GLY A 58 14.01 7.10 -3.53
C GLY A 58 12.68 6.88 -2.84
N ALA A 59 11.66 7.62 -3.26
CA ALA A 59 10.32 7.56 -2.66
C ALA A 59 9.64 6.19 -2.88
N MET A 60 9.94 5.47 -3.97
CA MET A 60 9.26 4.21 -4.28
C MET A 60 9.49 3.13 -3.23
N PRO A 61 10.72 2.70 -2.88
CA PRO A 61 10.94 1.58 -1.96
C PRO A 61 10.65 1.91 -0.49
N ASP A 62 10.62 3.18 -0.12
CA ASP A 62 10.37 3.58 1.27
C ASP A 62 8.86 3.88 1.51
N ILE A 63 8.30 4.86 0.81
CA ILE A 63 6.93 5.31 1.05
C ILE A 63 5.94 4.91 -0.06
N GLY A 64 6.39 4.72 -1.29
CA GLY A 64 5.58 4.21 -2.39
C GLY A 64 5.17 2.75 -2.20
N LEU A 65 6.01 1.97 -1.51
CA LEU A 65 5.71 0.60 -1.13
C LEU A 65 4.41 0.48 -0.33
N TYR A 66 4.09 1.44 0.53
CA TYR A 66 2.81 1.43 1.27
C TYR A 66 1.60 1.48 0.33
N CYS A 67 1.66 2.33 -0.70
CA CYS A 67 0.61 2.43 -1.70
C CYS A 67 0.48 1.14 -2.52
N LEU A 68 1.61 0.60 -3.00
CA LEU A 68 1.67 -0.64 -3.75
C LEU A 68 1.09 -1.81 -2.93
N ASN A 69 1.58 -2.01 -1.72
CA ASN A 69 1.15 -3.10 -0.85
C ASN A 69 -0.33 -2.94 -0.46
N ALA A 70 -0.80 -1.68 -0.21
CA ALA A 70 -2.20 -1.41 0.11
C ALA A 70 -3.15 -1.86 -1.00
N THR A 71 -2.84 -1.56 -2.26
CA THR A 71 -3.69 -1.98 -3.38
C THR A 71 -3.79 -3.49 -3.48
N ARG A 72 -2.73 -4.22 -3.15
CA ARG A 72 -2.66 -5.68 -3.17
C ARG A 72 -3.45 -6.31 -2.01
N TYR A 73 -3.29 -5.84 -0.76
CA TYR A 73 -4.02 -6.43 0.35
C TYR A 73 -5.51 -6.04 0.36
N ILE A 74 -5.86 -4.86 -0.15
CA ILE A 74 -7.26 -4.42 -0.27
C ILE A 74 -8.01 -5.22 -1.33
N THR A 75 -7.43 -5.39 -2.53
CA THR A 75 -8.06 -6.18 -3.60
C THR A 75 -8.01 -7.69 -3.33
N GLY A 76 -7.01 -8.14 -2.58
CA GLY A 76 -6.70 -9.56 -2.46
C GLY A 76 -6.08 -10.15 -3.73
N GLU A 77 -5.72 -9.32 -4.71
CA GLU A 77 -5.24 -9.71 -6.04
C GLU A 77 -3.79 -9.24 -6.27
N GLU A 78 -3.17 -9.83 -7.28
CA GLU A 78 -1.89 -9.37 -7.83
C GLU A 78 -2.14 -8.55 -9.11
N PRO A 79 -1.45 -7.40 -9.30
CA PRO A 79 -1.61 -6.62 -10.52
C PRO A 79 -1.11 -7.39 -11.74
N VAL A 80 -1.73 -7.15 -12.89
CA VAL A 80 -1.35 -7.73 -14.19
C VAL A 80 -0.64 -6.74 -15.11
N GLU A 81 -0.71 -5.45 -14.78
CA GLU A 81 -0.07 -4.38 -15.55
C GLU A 81 0.29 -3.20 -14.65
N ILE A 82 1.43 -2.57 -14.92
CA ILE A 82 1.94 -1.40 -14.21
C ILE A 82 2.37 -0.33 -15.21
N SER A 83 1.97 0.92 -14.96
CA SER A 83 2.48 2.13 -15.60
C SER A 83 3.11 3.05 -14.56
N ALA A 84 4.14 3.82 -14.92
CA ALA A 84 4.81 4.69 -13.95
C ALA A 84 5.49 5.92 -14.57
N ARG A 85 5.71 6.94 -13.72
CA ARG A 85 6.55 8.11 -13.95
C ARG A 85 7.36 8.39 -12.70
N LEU A 86 8.61 8.75 -12.89
CA LEU A 86 9.50 9.22 -11.83
C LEU A 86 9.82 10.69 -12.06
N TYR A 87 10.07 11.41 -10.99
CA TYR A 87 10.52 12.79 -11.05
C TYR A 87 11.58 13.07 -9.99
N SER A 88 12.60 13.85 -10.37
CA SER A 88 13.59 14.44 -9.49
C SER A 88 13.81 15.90 -9.91
N PRO A 89 13.76 16.87 -8.98
CA PRO A 89 13.98 18.28 -9.31
C PRO A 89 15.40 18.49 -9.87
N PRO A 90 15.53 19.14 -11.04
CA PRO A 90 16.85 19.41 -11.60
C PRO A 90 17.72 20.29 -10.67
N GLY A 91 18.95 19.89 -10.46
CA GLY A 91 19.94 20.66 -9.66
C GLY A 91 19.82 20.46 -8.14
N ASP A 92 18.91 19.63 -7.66
CA ASP A 92 18.84 19.25 -6.25
C ASP A 92 19.70 18.00 -5.99
N GLU A 93 20.85 18.18 -5.32
CA GLU A 93 21.82 17.12 -5.05
C GLU A 93 21.25 15.93 -4.24
N ARG A 94 20.17 16.16 -3.49
CA ARG A 94 19.49 15.08 -2.73
C ARG A 94 18.93 14.00 -3.65
N TRP A 95 18.49 14.38 -4.84
CA TRP A 95 17.79 13.51 -5.80
C TRP A 95 18.63 13.14 -7.01
N LYS A 96 19.95 13.24 -6.88
CA LYS A 96 20.89 12.92 -7.95
C LYS A 96 20.95 11.43 -8.28
N GLU A 97 20.80 10.58 -7.27
CA GLU A 97 20.93 9.13 -7.41
C GLU A 97 19.55 8.42 -7.40
N VAL A 98 18.52 9.06 -6.84
CA VAL A 98 17.21 8.46 -6.57
C VAL A 98 16.11 9.43 -6.91
N GLU A 99 14.91 8.94 -7.16
CA GLU A 99 13.74 9.77 -7.41
C GLU A 99 13.20 10.42 -6.12
N GLU A 100 12.76 11.70 -6.24
CA GLU A 100 11.99 12.38 -5.22
C GLU A 100 10.55 11.88 -5.20
N SER A 101 9.98 11.68 -6.39
CA SER A 101 8.56 11.39 -6.56
C SER A 101 8.35 10.26 -7.55
N VAL A 102 7.32 9.46 -7.28
CA VAL A 102 6.83 8.42 -8.18
C VAL A 102 5.31 8.48 -8.25
N ALA A 103 4.77 8.46 -9.47
CA ALA A 103 3.35 8.22 -9.75
C ALA A 103 3.24 6.92 -10.54
N PHE A 104 2.38 6.00 -10.11
CA PHE A 104 2.21 4.72 -10.79
C PHE A 104 0.76 4.24 -10.77
N GLY A 105 0.37 3.58 -11.84
CA GLY A 105 -0.93 2.98 -12.02
C GLY A 105 -0.84 1.45 -12.08
N LEU A 106 -1.84 0.78 -11.53
CA LEU A 106 -1.95 -0.68 -11.49
C LEU A 106 -3.29 -1.11 -12.07
N ARG A 107 -3.31 -2.23 -12.78
CA ARG A 107 -4.54 -2.91 -13.22
C ARG A 107 -4.55 -4.32 -12.67
N PHE A 108 -5.69 -4.72 -12.11
CA PHE A 108 -5.91 -6.03 -11.50
C PHE A 108 -6.78 -6.94 -12.39
N PRO A 109 -6.75 -8.27 -12.19
CA PRO A 109 -7.55 -9.23 -12.96
C PRO A 109 -9.05 -8.96 -12.93
N SER A 110 -9.58 -8.51 -11.77
CA SER A 110 -11.00 -8.11 -11.59
C SER A 110 -11.42 -6.89 -12.41
N GLY A 111 -10.45 -6.17 -13.02
CA GLY A 111 -10.67 -4.90 -13.68
C GLY A 111 -10.56 -3.69 -12.75
N VAL A 112 -10.30 -3.88 -11.47
CA VAL A 112 -9.95 -2.78 -10.56
C VAL A 112 -8.70 -2.10 -11.07
N MET A 113 -8.70 -0.76 -11.02
CA MET A 113 -7.52 0.06 -11.29
C MET A 113 -7.10 0.80 -10.04
N ALA A 114 -5.80 1.06 -9.91
CA ALA A 114 -5.28 1.89 -8.84
C ALA A 114 -4.34 2.98 -9.36
N ASN A 115 -4.43 4.17 -8.79
CA ASN A 115 -3.46 5.25 -8.94
C ASN A 115 -2.76 5.48 -7.62
N CYS A 116 -1.45 5.47 -7.65
CA CYS A 116 -0.58 5.62 -6.50
C CYS A 116 0.38 6.79 -6.69
N LEU A 117 0.59 7.54 -5.62
CA LEU A 117 1.54 8.65 -5.58
C LEU A 117 2.38 8.57 -4.31
N ALA A 118 3.69 8.69 -4.47
CA ALA A 118 4.61 8.86 -3.34
C ALA A 118 5.62 9.96 -3.66
N SER A 119 5.94 10.79 -2.66
CA SER A 119 6.87 11.90 -2.83
C SER A 119 7.52 12.30 -1.52
N TYR A 120 8.79 12.67 -1.60
CA TYR A 120 9.53 13.32 -0.53
C TYR A 120 9.55 14.85 -0.64
N GLY A 121 8.94 15.40 -1.70
CA GLY A 121 8.92 16.84 -1.98
C GLY A 121 7.58 17.54 -1.69
N ALA A 122 6.56 16.82 -1.20
CA ALA A 122 5.23 17.37 -0.98
C ALA A 122 4.87 17.45 0.51
N PHE A 123 3.90 18.33 0.85
CA PHE A 123 3.33 18.38 2.19
C PHE A 123 2.66 17.05 2.55
N ASN A 124 2.71 16.69 3.82
CA ASN A 124 2.29 15.39 4.35
C ASN A 124 0.83 15.03 3.99
N ASP A 125 0.65 13.94 3.26
CA ASP A 125 -0.63 13.30 2.98
C ASP A 125 -0.43 11.78 2.93
N LYS A 126 -1.28 11.03 3.63
CA LYS A 126 -1.23 9.57 3.74
C LYS A 126 -2.61 8.96 3.53
N THR A 127 -3.27 9.36 2.46
CA THR A 127 -4.67 9.02 2.19
C THR A 127 -4.80 7.77 1.33
N LEU A 128 -5.75 6.93 1.70
CA LEU A 128 -6.25 5.82 0.88
C LEU A 128 -7.74 6.05 0.59
N ARG A 129 -8.14 6.00 -0.69
CA ARG A 129 -9.54 6.09 -1.12
C ARG A 129 -9.94 4.86 -1.92
N LEU A 130 -11.13 4.35 -1.64
CA LEU A 130 -11.71 3.19 -2.31
C LEU A 130 -13.04 3.62 -2.94
N HIS A 131 -13.22 3.38 -4.24
CA HIS A 131 -14.40 3.74 -5.00
C HIS A 131 -15.15 2.48 -5.43
N PHE A 132 -16.40 2.37 -4.97
CA PHE A 132 -17.28 1.23 -5.23
C PHE A 132 -18.46 1.65 -6.12
N GLU A 133 -19.23 0.70 -6.61
CA GLU A 133 -20.44 0.96 -7.40
C GLU A 133 -21.51 1.72 -6.60
N GLY A 134 -21.63 1.46 -5.31
CA GLY A 134 -22.65 2.03 -4.42
C GLY A 134 -22.15 3.05 -3.41
N GLY A 135 -20.85 3.38 -3.42
CA GLY A 135 -20.28 4.33 -2.45
C GLY A 135 -18.78 4.48 -2.54
N SER A 136 -18.21 5.12 -1.54
CA SER A 136 -16.76 5.28 -1.40
C SER A 136 -16.32 5.20 0.05
N VAL A 137 -15.05 4.90 0.25
CA VAL A 137 -14.36 4.98 1.54
C VAL A 137 -13.18 5.93 1.39
N GLU A 138 -13.08 6.89 2.29
CA GLU A 138 -11.90 7.73 2.43
C GLU A 138 -11.24 7.45 3.77
N MET A 139 -9.94 7.18 3.75
CA MET A 139 -9.13 6.91 4.93
C MET A 139 -7.98 7.91 5.01
N PRO A 140 -8.20 9.09 5.62
CA PRO A 140 -7.11 9.98 5.98
C PRO A 140 -6.14 9.28 6.93
N ASP A 141 -4.86 9.56 6.79
CA ASP A 141 -3.80 8.96 7.61
C ASP A 141 -3.73 7.41 7.58
N ALA A 142 -4.20 6.78 6.50
CA ALA A 142 -4.22 5.32 6.35
C ALA A 142 -2.85 4.65 6.58
N PHE A 143 -1.76 5.35 6.27
CA PHE A 143 -0.38 4.87 6.40
C PHE A 143 0.36 5.46 7.59
N SER A 144 -0.30 6.24 8.43
CA SER A 144 0.27 6.84 9.63
C SER A 144 0.38 5.82 10.78
N TYR A 145 1.13 6.17 11.81
CA TYR A 145 1.23 5.33 13.01
C TYR A 145 0.00 5.46 13.91
N VAL A 146 -0.63 6.61 13.89
CA VAL A 146 -1.84 6.97 14.64
C VAL A 146 -2.66 7.98 13.83
N GLY A 147 -3.91 8.23 14.24
CA GLY A 147 -4.76 9.24 13.63
C GLY A 147 -5.59 8.76 12.45
N GLN A 148 -5.57 7.45 12.17
CA GLN A 148 -6.39 6.85 11.11
C GLN A 148 -7.87 7.17 11.32
N ARG A 149 -8.55 7.40 10.20
CA ARG A 149 -9.99 7.63 10.15
C ARG A 149 -10.58 6.83 8.99
N MET A 150 -11.88 6.54 9.06
CA MET A 150 -12.62 5.90 7.96
C MET A 150 -13.94 6.63 7.76
N ILE A 151 -14.09 7.24 6.60
CA ILE A 151 -15.28 7.96 6.19
C ILE A 151 -15.93 7.18 5.06
N VAL A 152 -17.14 6.69 5.30
CA VAL A 152 -17.91 5.89 4.33
C VAL A 152 -19.04 6.75 3.77
N SER A 153 -19.05 6.90 2.44
CA SER A 153 -20.14 7.58 1.72
C SER A 153 -20.96 6.55 0.96
N ARG A 154 -22.28 6.62 1.07
CA ARG A 154 -23.23 5.69 0.40
C ARG A 154 -24.29 6.44 -0.35
N LYS A 155 -24.70 5.90 -1.49
CA LYS A 155 -25.86 6.38 -2.22
C LYS A 155 -27.06 5.45 -1.94
N SER A 156 -28.19 6.05 -1.55
CA SER A 156 -29.48 5.37 -1.40
C SER A 156 -30.55 6.19 -2.13
N GLY A 157 -30.94 5.75 -3.32
CA GLY A 157 -31.81 6.53 -4.21
C GLY A 157 -31.13 7.87 -4.58
N ASN A 158 -31.79 8.98 -4.24
CA ASN A 158 -31.28 10.35 -4.48
C ASN A 158 -30.57 10.95 -3.25
N ILE A 159 -30.36 10.17 -2.18
CA ILE A 159 -29.71 10.62 -0.95
C ILE A 159 -28.29 10.09 -0.94
N VAL A 160 -27.34 10.95 -0.60
CA VAL A 160 -25.97 10.56 -0.27
C VAL A 160 -25.80 10.72 1.24
N GLY A 161 -25.61 9.60 1.93
CA GLY A 161 -25.25 9.56 3.34
C GLY A 161 -23.75 9.46 3.52
N GLN A 162 -23.22 10.09 4.55
CA GLN A 162 -21.82 9.95 4.96
C GLN A 162 -21.75 9.62 6.45
N GLU A 163 -20.94 8.66 6.82
CA GLU A 163 -20.67 8.28 8.20
C GLU A 163 -19.16 8.18 8.46
N GLU A 164 -18.70 8.55 9.62
CA GLU A 164 -17.36 8.24 10.10
C GLU A 164 -17.42 6.99 10.97
N ARG A 165 -16.81 5.90 10.53
CA ARG A 165 -16.73 4.66 11.30
C ARG A 165 -15.63 4.78 12.34
N LYS A 166 -16.01 4.68 13.61
CA LYS A 166 -15.07 4.69 14.74
C LYS A 166 -14.63 3.27 15.04
N ILE A 167 -13.38 2.98 14.80
CA ILE A 167 -12.74 1.68 15.07
C ILE A 167 -11.83 1.86 16.27
N ARG A 168 -11.87 0.91 17.20
CA ARG A 168 -10.99 0.96 18.37
C ARG A 168 -9.54 0.93 17.94
N HIS A 169 -8.80 1.95 18.30
CA HIS A 169 -7.36 2.00 18.05
C HIS A 169 -6.64 0.88 18.81
N ARG A 170 -5.76 0.17 18.10
CA ARG A 170 -4.80 -0.79 18.67
C ARG A 170 -3.43 -0.48 18.08
N ASN A 171 -2.39 -0.73 18.86
CA ASN A 171 -1.03 -0.52 18.37
C ASN A 171 -0.70 -1.53 17.28
N GLN A 172 -0.56 -1.06 16.04
CA GLN A 172 -0.33 -1.89 14.86
C GLN A 172 0.98 -2.68 14.92
N PHE A 173 2.01 -2.15 15.60
CA PHE A 173 3.27 -2.86 15.80
C PHE A 173 3.12 -4.01 16.81
N ALA A 174 2.35 -3.81 17.87
CA ALA A 174 2.04 -4.87 18.82
C ALA A 174 1.27 -6.01 18.12
N LEU A 175 0.21 -5.66 17.36
CA LEU A 175 -0.56 -6.65 16.60
C LEU A 175 0.29 -7.46 15.62
N GLU A 176 1.21 -6.82 14.94
CA GLU A 176 2.14 -7.46 14.01
C GLU A 176 3.10 -8.42 14.72
N ILE A 177 3.71 -7.97 15.83
CA ILE A 177 4.66 -8.77 16.62
C ILE A 177 3.95 -9.94 17.30
N ASP A 178 2.77 -9.73 17.87
CA ASP A 178 1.95 -10.76 18.51
C ASP A 178 1.57 -11.84 17.48
N HIS A 179 1.09 -11.42 16.30
CA HIS A 179 0.80 -12.34 15.20
C HIS A 179 2.02 -13.20 14.83
N PHE A 180 3.20 -12.59 14.68
CA PHE A 180 4.41 -13.35 14.34
C PHE A 180 4.78 -14.35 15.43
N SER A 181 4.71 -13.92 16.69
CA SER A 181 5.00 -14.76 17.84
C SER A 181 4.06 -15.98 17.91
N GLU A 182 2.76 -15.77 17.69
CA GLU A 182 1.76 -16.85 17.62
C GLU A 182 2.08 -17.84 16.50
N ARG A 183 2.43 -17.33 15.28
CA ARG A 183 2.77 -18.20 14.15
C ARG A 183 4.04 -19.00 14.39
N VAL A 184 5.04 -18.42 15.05
CA VAL A 184 6.26 -19.16 15.44
C VAL A 184 5.94 -20.27 16.44
N LEU A 185 5.13 -19.98 17.47
CA LEU A 185 4.73 -20.96 18.49
C LEU A 185 3.87 -22.09 17.92
N ALA A 186 3.03 -21.79 16.93
CA ALA A 186 2.16 -22.77 16.25
C ALA A 186 2.85 -23.51 15.09
N ASP A 187 4.09 -23.15 14.75
CA ASP A 187 4.82 -23.62 13.56
C ASP A 187 4.06 -23.37 12.24
N GLU A 188 3.33 -22.24 12.17
CA GLU A 188 2.52 -21.83 11.02
C GLU A 188 3.19 -20.72 10.20
N THR A 189 2.76 -20.58 8.93
CA THR A 189 3.22 -19.49 8.05
C THR A 189 2.61 -18.15 8.52
N PRO A 190 3.40 -17.09 8.71
CA PRO A 190 2.88 -15.76 9.04
C PRO A 190 2.08 -15.17 7.87
N HIS A 191 1.23 -14.17 8.16
CA HIS A 191 0.42 -13.50 7.14
C HIS A 191 1.25 -12.80 6.06
N THR A 192 2.37 -12.20 6.45
CA THR A 192 3.30 -11.51 5.55
C THR A 192 4.66 -12.22 5.51
N PRO A 193 4.76 -13.42 4.88
CA PRO A 193 6.00 -14.18 4.81
C PRO A 193 7.00 -13.51 3.87
N GLY A 194 8.21 -14.06 3.75
CA GLY A 194 9.24 -13.55 2.84
C GLY A 194 8.81 -13.43 1.39
N GLU A 195 7.91 -14.30 0.95
CA GLU A 195 7.32 -14.32 -0.39
C GLU A 195 6.51 -13.03 -0.69
N GLU A 196 5.84 -12.46 0.31
CA GLU A 196 5.13 -11.18 0.17
C GLU A 196 6.12 -10.04 -0.10
N GLY A 197 7.23 -9.98 0.66
CA GLY A 197 8.30 -9.01 0.42
C GLY A 197 8.98 -9.18 -0.94
N LEU A 198 9.29 -10.43 -1.31
CA LEU A 198 9.88 -10.73 -2.62
C LEU A 198 8.95 -10.29 -3.76
N ARG A 199 7.63 -10.49 -3.58
CA ARG A 199 6.65 -10.05 -4.57
C ARG A 199 6.66 -8.54 -4.74
N ASP A 200 6.64 -7.78 -3.65
CA ASP A 200 6.71 -6.32 -3.70
C ASP A 200 8.00 -5.83 -4.35
N MET A 201 9.14 -6.45 -4.08
CA MET A 201 10.40 -6.10 -4.74
C MET A 201 10.31 -6.25 -6.27
N ARG A 202 9.77 -7.38 -6.77
CA ARG A 202 9.57 -7.61 -8.21
C ARG A 202 8.60 -6.60 -8.84
N LEU A 203 7.55 -6.21 -8.10
CA LEU A 203 6.61 -5.20 -8.56
C LEU A 203 7.25 -3.81 -8.61
N MET A 204 8.07 -3.44 -7.62
CA MET A 204 8.84 -2.19 -7.63
C MET A 204 9.84 -2.13 -8.79
N GLU A 205 10.54 -3.23 -9.09
CA GLU A 205 11.37 -3.32 -10.30
C GLU A 205 10.56 -3.08 -11.57
N THR A 206 9.32 -3.59 -11.61
CA THR A 206 8.42 -3.35 -12.75
C THR A 206 7.96 -1.89 -12.83
N VAL A 207 7.74 -1.20 -11.68
CA VAL A 207 7.48 0.25 -11.64
C VAL A 207 8.67 1.02 -12.24
N TYR A 208 9.89 0.73 -11.82
CA TYR A 208 11.09 1.38 -12.37
C TYR A 208 11.26 1.11 -13.87
N ARG A 209 11.03 -0.11 -14.33
CA ARG A 209 11.08 -0.48 -15.75
C ARG A 209 10.01 0.26 -16.57
N ALA A 210 8.77 0.33 -16.07
CA ALA A 210 7.69 1.06 -16.72
C ALA A 210 8.02 2.55 -16.88
N ALA A 211 8.62 3.16 -15.86
CA ALA A 211 9.06 4.55 -15.91
C ALA A 211 10.22 4.75 -16.90
N ALA A 212 11.23 3.89 -16.87
CA ALA A 212 12.41 4.00 -17.75
C ALA A 212 12.04 3.79 -19.22
N GLU A 213 11.16 2.85 -19.53
CA GLU A 213 10.70 2.55 -20.89
C GLU A 213 9.54 3.44 -21.36
N ASN A 214 9.01 4.28 -20.46
CA ASN A 214 7.90 5.18 -20.74
C ASN A 214 6.66 4.48 -21.36
N ARG A 215 6.39 3.27 -20.95
CA ARG A 215 5.25 2.44 -21.39
C ARG A 215 4.77 1.50 -20.29
N PRO A 216 3.48 1.08 -20.29
CA PRO A 216 3.00 0.05 -19.39
C PRO A 216 3.80 -1.26 -19.53
N GLN A 217 3.97 -1.96 -18.42
CA GLN A 217 4.63 -3.25 -18.32
C GLN A 217 3.65 -4.31 -17.86
N ALA A 218 3.63 -5.44 -18.54
CA ALA A 218 2.97 -6.64 -18.03
C ALA A 218 3.70 -7.15 -16.78
N VAL A 219 2.93 -7.63 -15.83
CA VAL A 219 3.45 -8.19 -14.59
C VAL A 219 3.43 -9.72 -14.68
N GLU A 220 4.58 -10.32 -14.42
CA GLU A 220 4.68 -11.78 -14.35
C GLU A 220 3.80 -12.32 -13.21
N PRO A 221 3.04 -13.39 -13.42
CA PRO A 221 2.23 -14.01 -12.39
C PRO A 221 3.05 -14.39 -11.15
N ALA A 222 2.43 -14.32 -9.98
CA ALA A 222 3.06 -14.81 -8.77
C ALA A 222 3.21 -16.34 -8.83
N GLN A 223 4.34 -16.85 -8.36
CA GLN A 223 4.60 -18.28 -8.27
C GLN A 223 4.07 -18.80 -6.93
N GLY A 224 2.78 -19.04 -6.84
CA GLY A 224 2.12 -19.47 -5.61
C GLY A 224 1.56 -18.33 -4.75
N ALA A 225 1.12 -18.68 -3.55
CA ALA A 225 0.59 -17.70 -2.60
C ALA A 225 1.69 -16.79 -2.07
N THR A 226 1.46 -15.49 -2.12
CA THR A 226 2.41 -14.48 -1.58
C THR A 226 2.14 -14.17 -0.12
N ARG A 227 0.91 -14.36 0.34
CA ARG A 227 0.47 -14.13 1.73
C ARG A 227 0.04 -15.43 2.40
N GLY A 228 0.32 -15.52 3.69
CA GLY A 228 -0.22 -16.56 4.54
C GLY A 228 -1.67 -16.26 4.97
N PRO A 229 -2.24 -17.10 5.86
CA PRO A 229 -3.57 -16.90 6.41
C PRO A 229 -3.73 -15.52 7.04
N ASP A 230 -4.93 -14.96 6.95
CA ASP A 230 -5.26 -13.67 7.59
C ASP A 230 -4.95 -13.70 9.11
N PRO A 231 -4.57 -12.55 9.68
CA PRO A 231 -4.50 -12.41 11.13
C PRO A 231 -5.85 -12.77 11.76
N ARG A 232 -5.82 -13.45 12.90
CA ARG A 232 -7.05 -13.76 13.65
C ARG A 232 -7.70 -12.44 14.09
N GLU A 233 -9.01 -12.35 13.92
CA GLU A 233 -9.80 -11.28 14.51
C GLU A 233 -10.05 -11.66 15.98
N GLU A 234 -9.66 -10.77 16.92
CA GLU A 234 -9.99 -10.89 18.35
C GLU A 234 -11.29 -10.15 18.68
#